data_db059ea43d993017afd6c4cbce3ef79e
#
_entry.id   db059ea43d993017afd6c4cbce3ef79e
#
_cell.length_a   1.000
_cell.length_b   1.000
_cell.length_c   1.000
_cell.angle_alpha   90.00
_cell.angle_beta   90.00
_cell.angle_gamma   90.00
#
_symmetry.space_group_name_H-M   'P 1'
#
loop_
_entity.id
_entity.type
_entity.pdbx_description
1 polymer ?
#
loop_
_entity_poly.entity_id
_entity_poly.type
_entity_poly.pdbx_seq_one_letter_code
_entity_poly.pdbx_strand_id
1 'polypeptide(L)'
;MGIICSAFVLGSPVSERNMLNANKRANVVQRAMGELGTRERTGRNDGERVEMYLKSVGLKRGDPYCAAFVSWVYKMEGFDKPRSGWSPELFPDARLARSALQGNVLGIYFADKKRIAHVGIIIEQHGEWVTSIEANTNVAGSREGDGVYKKLRHIKTIYSISDWIKEKGEQP
;
A
#
# COMPACT_ATOMS: atom_id res chain seq x y z
N MET A 1 53.42 20.44 7.33
CA MET A 1 52.68 19.31 6.71
C MET A 1 51.60 18.91 7.69
N GLY A 2 50.39 19.45 7.56
CA GLY A 2 49.28 19.17 8.46
C GLY A 2 48.42 18.10 7.87
N ILE A 3 48.23 16.98 8.58
CA ILE A 3 47.34 15.88 8.20
C ILE A 3 45.93 16.28 8.64
N ILE A 4 45.06 16.55 7.67
CA ILE A 4 43.60 16.76 7.91
C ILE A 4 42.98 15.37 8.08
N CYS A 5 42.71 15.00 9.33
CA CYS A 5 41.98 13.79 9.66
C CYS A 5 40.49 14.08 9.43
N SER A 6 39.93 13.65 8.29
CA SER A 6 38.49 13.69 8.04
C SER A 6 37.82 12.63 8.91
N ALA A 7 37.18 13.04 9.99
CA ALA A 7 36.33 12.17 10.79
C ALA A 7 35.07 11.85 9.98
N PHE A 8 34.96 10.59 9.53
CA PHE A 8 33.69 10.04 9.05
C PHE A 8 32.73 9.94 10.25
N VAL A 9 31.76 10.83 10.31
CA VAL A 9 30.64 10.69 11.26
C VAL A 9 29.77 9.53 10.78
N LEU A 10 30.00 8.34 11.33
CA LEU A 10 29.08 7.22 11.15
C LEU A 10 27.77 7.58 11.82
N GLY A 11 26.69 7.64 11.06
CA GLY A 11 25.34 7.84 11.59
C GLY A 11 25.00 6.77 12.62
N SER A 12 24.18 7.10 13.62
CA SER A 12 23.75 6.08 14.59
C SER A 12 22.96 4.98 13.89
N PRO A 13 23.01 3.71 14.36
CA PRO A 13 22.25 2.59 13.76
C PRO A 13 20.74 2.87 13.64
N VAL A 14 20.19 3.68 14.54
CA VAL A 14 18.78 4.15 14.51
C VAL A 14 18.54 5.09 13.33
N SER A 15 19.47 6.02 13.05
CA SER A 15 19.39 6.95 11.93
C SER A 15 19.43 6.21 10.59
N GLU A 16 20.33 5.25 10.43
CA GLU A 16 20.43 4.45 9.20
C GLU A 16 19.18 3.61 8.95
N ARG A 17 18.61 3.01 10.01
CA ARG A 17 17.38 2.24 9.92
C ARG A 17 16.19 3.11 9.50
N ASN A 18 16.07 4.30 10.11
CA ASN A 18 14.99 5.25 9.75
C ASN A 18 15.09 5.68 8.28
N MET A 19 16.29 5.95 7.79
CA MET A 19 16.52 6.26 6.37
C MET A 19 16.16 5.06 5.47
N LEU A 20 16.54 3.85 5.85
CA LEU A 20 16.20 2.65 5.09
C LEU A 20 14.68 2.45 5.01
N ASN A 21 13.98 2.60 6.12
CA ASN A 21 12.52 2.50 6.14
C ASN A 21 11.86 3.61 5.32
N ALA A 22 12.35 4.84 5.37
CA ALA A 22 11.88 5.94 4.53
C ALA A 22 12.06 5.63 3.03
N ASN A 23 13.19 5.10 2.63
CA ASN A 23 13.44 4.68 1.24
C ASN A 23 12.51 3.56 0.79
N LYS A 24 12.32 2.53 1.64
CA LYS A 24 11.36 1.43 1.37
C LYS A 24 9.94 1.97 1.17
N ARG A 25 9.50 2.93 2.00
CA ARG A 25 8.19 3.58 1.90
C ARG A 25 8.05 4.34 0.57
N ALA A 26 9.05 5.12 0.21
CA ALA A 26 9.07 5.86 -1.05
C ALA A 26 8.99 4.91 -2.26
N ASN A 27 9.73 3.82 -2.25
CA ASN A 27 9.73 2.83 -3.33
C ASN A 27 8.36 2.16 -3.50
N VAL A 28 7.71 1.74 -2.40
CA VAL A 28 6.35 1.16 -2.43
C VAL A 28 5.37 2.14 -3.06
N VAL A 29 5.41 3.42 -2.66
CA VAL A 29 4.52 4.45 -3.23
C VAL A 29 4.86 4.69 -4.70
N GLN A 30 6.13 4.79 -5.06
CA GLN A 30 6.54 5.02 -6.44
C GLN A 30 6.13 3.87 -7.37
N ARG A 31 6.23 2.62 -6.89
CA ARG A 31 5.71 1.44 -7.60
C ARG A 31 4.20 1.56 -7.82
N ALA A 32 3.44 1.90 -6.79
CA ALA A 32 2.00 2.06 -6.90
C ALA A 32 1.62 3.22 -7.85
N MET A 33 2.35 4.33 -7.80
CA MET A 33 2.16 5.48 -8.71
C MET A 33 2.39 5.11 -10.18
N GLY A 34 3.35 4.22 -10.45
CA GLY A 34 3.61 3.72 -11.81
C GLY A 34 2.44 2.94 -12.42
N GLU A 35 1.47 2.53 -11.61
CA GLU A 35 0.27 1.81 -12.06
C GLU A 35 -0.94 2.72 -12.30
N LEU A 36 -0.83 4.02 -11.98
CA LEU A 36 -1.92 4.97 -12.24
C LEU A 36 -2.31 4.98 -13.72
N GLY A 37 -3.61 4.95 -13.98
CA GLY A 37 -4.13 4.88 -15.33
C GLY A 37 -4.30 3.48 -15.87
N THR A 38 -3.86 2.42 -15.16
CA THR A 38 -4.25 1.05 -15.51
C THR A 38 -5.76 0.93 -15.55
N ARG A 39 -6.28 0.32 -16.62
CA ARG A 39 -7.71 0.10 -16.82
C ARG A 39 -7.98 -1.37 -17.11
N GLU A 40 -9.15 -1.82 -16.71
CA GLU A 40 -9.70 -3.09 -17.16
C GLU A 40 -9.95 -3.05 -18.68
N ARG A 41 -9.80 -4.19 -19.31
CA ARG A 41 -10.03 -4.27 -20.75
C ARG A 41 -11.52 -4.22 -21.11
N THR A 42 -12.37 -4.84 -20.30
CA THR A 42 -13.80 -4.97 -20.58
C THR A 42 -14.71 -4.55 -19.43
N GLY A 43 -14.17 -4.01 -18.34
CA GLY A 43 -14.93 -3.69 -17.13
C GLY A 43 -15.34 -4.92 -16.30
N ARG A 44 -14.58 -6.01 -16.39
CA ARG A 44 -14.86 -7.30 -15.72
C ARG A 44 -13.65 -7.85 -14.96
N ASN A 45 -12.92 -6.98 -14.29
CA ASN A 45 -11.70 -7.32 -13.57
C ASN A 45 -10.72 -8.08 -14.46
N ASP A 46 -10.42 -7.56 -15.65
CA ASP A 46 -9.65 -8.23 -16.68
C ASP A 46 -8.63 -7.29 -17.37
N GLY A 47 -7.80 -7.89 -18.19
CA GLY A 47 -6.71 -7.22 -18.89
C GLY A 47 -5.36 -7.61 -18.32
N GLU A 48 -4.34 -7.56 -19.17
CA GLU A 48 -3.01 -8.10 -18.89
C GLU A 48 -2.45 -7.62 -17.51
N ARG A 49 -2.55 -6.32 -17.24
CA ARG A 49 -2.02 -5.74 -16.01
C ARG A 49 -2.82 -6.15 -14.78
N VAL A 50 -4.15 -6.14 -14.85
CA VAL A 50 -5.06 -6.59 -13.78
C VAL A 50 -4.84 -8.07 -13.47
N GLU A 51 -4.72 -8.91 -14.51
CA GLU A 51 -4.47 -10.34 -14.36
C GLU A 51 -3.10 -10.64 -13.76
N MET A 52 -2.10 -9.77 -13.96
CA MET A 52 -0.80 -9.88 -13.30
C MET A 52 -0.93 -9.65 -11.77
N TYR A 53 -1.72 -8.67 -11.33
CA TYR A 53 -1.99 -8.50 -9.90
C TYR A 53 -2.67 -9.73 -9.32
N LEU A 54 -3.72 -10.21 -9.97
CA LEU A 54 -4.49 -11.38 -9.54
C LEU A 54 -3.62 -12.64 -9.43
N LYS A 55 -2.82 -12.94 -10.45
CA LYS A 55 -1.90 -14.09 -10.46
C LYS A 55 -0.89 -14.05 -9.32
N SER A 56 -0.48 -12.85 -8.88
CA SER A 56 0.52 -12.70 -7.81
C SER A 56 0.07 -13.26 -6.46
N VAL A 57 -1.23 -13.46 -6.29
CA VAL A 57 -1.89 -13.99 -5.08
C VAL A 57 -2.77 -15.21 -5.36
N GLY A 58 -2.63 -15.83 -6.53
CA GLY A 58 -3.37 -17.05 -6.89
C GLY A 58 -4.84 -16.84 -7.27
N LEU A 59 -5.24 -15.61 -7.54
CA LEU A 59 -6.59 -15.28 -8.02
C LEU A 59 -6.69 -15.38 -9.55
N LYS A 60 -7.92 -15.39 -10.05
CA LYS A 60 -8.25 -15.55 -11.46
C LYS A 60 -8.84 -14.26 -12.04
N ARG A 61 -8.81 -14.15 -13.35
CA ARG A 61 -9.55 -13.13 -14.10
C ARG A 61 -11.01 -13.09 -13.63
N GLY A 62 -11.53 -11.90 -13.38
CA GLY A 62 -12.88 -11.67 -12.87
C GLY A 62 -12.96 -11.49 -11.35
N ASP A 63 -11.93 -11.89 -10.59
CA ASP A 63 -11.90 -11.68 -9.16
C ASP A 63 -11.63 -10.20 -8.82
N PRO A 64 -12.13 -9.67 -7.68
CA PRO A 64 -11.77 -8.35 -7.20
C PRO A 64 -10.25 -8.25 -6.91
N TYR A 65 -9.63 -7.14 -7.32
CA TYR A 65 -8.16 -7.05 -7.31
C TYR A 65 -7.56 -5.93 -6.43
N CYS A 66 -8.34 -5.26 -5.59
CA CYS A 66 -7.79 -4.21 -4.73
C CYS A 66 -6.69 -4.74 -3.78
N ALA A 67 -6.93 -5.87 -3.10
CA ALA A 67 -5.94 -6.50 -2.21
C ALA A 67 -4.82 -7.19 -2.99
N ALA A 68 -5.13 -7.76 -4.16
CA ALA A 68 -4.14 -8.35 -5.07
C ALA A 68 -3.16 -7.29 -5.58
N PHE A 69 -3.64 -6.09 -5.94
CA PHE A 69 -2.81 -4.95 -6.32
C PHE A 69 -1.84 -4.54 -5.21
N VAL A 70 -2.34 -4.33 -3.99
CA VAL A 70 -1.49 -4.00 -2.83
C VAL A 70 -0.42 -5.08 -2.63
N SER A 71 -0.80 -6.34 -2.60
CA SER A 71 0.12 -7.48 -2.44
C SER A 71 1.16 -7.54 -3.57
N TRP A 72 0.76 -7.24 -4.80
CA TRP A 72 1.65 -7.19 -5.96
C TRP A 72 2.66 -6.05 -5.83
N VAL A 73 2.24 -4.84 -5.44
CA VAL A 73 3.15 -3.69 -5.25
C VAL A 73 4.24 -4.03 -4.23
N TYR A 74 3.86 -4.56 -3.07
CA TYR A 74 4.84 -4.96 -2.05
C TYR A 74 5.78 -6.07 -2.54
N LYS A 75 5.27 -7.03 -3.31
CA LYS A 75 6.09 -8.08 -3.92
C LYS A 75 7.16 -7.51 -4.85
N MET A 76 6.80 -6.53 -5.68
CA MET A 76 7.73 -5.91 -6.62
C MET A 76 8.84 -5.12 -5.91
N GLU A 77 8.60 -4.67 -4.69
CA GLU A 77 9.60 -4.00 -3.84
C GLU A 77 10.32 -4.96 -2.88
N GLY A 78 10.25 -6.27 -3.13
CA GLY A 78 11.02 -7.29 -2.41
C GLY A 78 10.46 -7.70 -1.06
N PHE A 79 9.23 -7.32 -0.71
CA PHE A 79 8.61 -7.75 0.54
C PHE A 79 7.99 -9.14 0.39
N ASP A 80 8.18 -10.02 1.37
CA ASP A 80 7.53 -11.34 1.40
C ASP A 80 6.02 -11.24 1.69
N LYS A 81 5.60 -10.23 2.43
CA LYS A 81 4.23 -9.97 2.85
C LYS A 81 3.87 -8.48 2.60
N PRO A 82 2.59 -8.16 2.40
CA PRO A 82 1.41 -9.05 2.32
C PRO A 82 1.38 -9.91 1.06
N ARG A 83 0.65 -11.03 1.12
CA ARG A 83 0.40 -11.94 -0.02
C ARG A 83 -1.02 -12.48 0.08
N SER A 84 -2.00 -11.63 -0.18
CA SER A 84 -3.40 -12.03 -0.15
C SER A 84 -4.23 -11.21 -1.14
N GLY A 85 -5.22 -11.86 -1.74
CA GLY A 85 -6.29 -11.19 -2.48
C GLY A 85 -7.50 -10.87 -1.61
N TRP A 86 -7.47 -11.21 -0.31
CA TRP A 86 -8.54 -10.98 0.65
C TRP A 86 -8.24 -9.78 1.53
N SER A 87 -9.00 -8.69 1.37
CA SER A 87 -8.73 -7.40 2.03
C SER A 87 -8.57 -7.48 3.56
N PRO A 88 -9.35 -8.27 4.33
CA PRO A 88 -9.16 -8.38 5.77
C PRO A 88 -7.80 -8.93 6.19
N GLU A 89 -7.20 -9.81 5.40
CA GLU A 89 -5.89 -10.42 5.70
C GLU A 89 -4.72 -9.41 5.62
N LEU A 90 -4.97 -8.23 5.10
CA LEU A 90 -3.96 -7.17 5.09
C LEU A 90 -3.88 -6.40 6.42
N PHE A 91 -4.71 -6.76 7.41
CA PHE A 91 -4.80 -6.08 8.71
C PHE A 91 -4.68 -7.03 9.91
N PRO A 92 -3.67 -7.92 9.97
CA PRO A 92 -3.44 -8.71 11.17
C PRO A 92 -2.96 -7.81 12.31
N ASP A 93 -3.32 -8.14 13.56
CA ASP A 93 -3.04 -7.32 14.76
C ASP A 93 -1.57 -6.87 14.85
N ALA A 94 -0.64 -7.76 14.52
CA ALA A 94 0.80 -7.48 14.54
C ALA A 94 1.25 -6.40 13.52
N ARG A 95 0.39 -6.02 12.60
CA ARG A 95 0.67 -5.02 11.55
C ARG A 95 -0.20 -3.77 11.65
N LEU A 96 -1.12 -3.72 12.59
CA LEU A 96 -1.95 -2.52 12.77
C LEU A 96 -1.08 -1.32 13.12
N ALA A 97 -1.45 -0.18 12.57
CA ALA A 97 -0.78 1.11 12.75
C ALA A 97 -1.79 2.21 13.08
N ARG A 98 -1.36 3.18 13.88
CA ARG A 98 -2.18 4.35 14.25
C ARG A 98 -2.01 5.53 13.29
N SER A 99 -0.91 5.55 12.55
CA SER A 99 -0.53 6.67 11.69
C SER A 99 -0.66 6.31 10.22
N ALA A 100 -1.16 7.25 9.42
CA ALA A 100 -1.26 7.13 7.97
C ALA A 100 0.07 7.50 7.30
N LEU A 101 1.14 6.74 7.59
CA LEU A 101 2.45 6.98 7.00
C LEU A 101 2.46 6.56 5.53
N GLN A 102 3.34 7.21 4.77
CA GLN A 102 3.63 6.85 3.38
C GLN A 102 3.91 5.34 3.27
N GLY A 103 3.32 4.71 2.27
CA GLY A 103 3.47 3.28 2.03
C GLY A 103 2.58 2.37 2.90
N ASN A 104 1.94 2.86 3.97
CA ASN A 104 0.99 2.06 4.74
C ASN A 104 -0.25 1.69 3.91
N VAL A 105 -0.93 0.64 4.32
CA VAL A 105 -2.18 0.18 3.69
C VAL A 105 -3.37 0.72 4.46
N LEU A 106 -4.28 1.40 3.80
CA LEU A 106 -5.58 1.78 4.35
C LEU A 106 -6.65 0.71 4.05
N GLY A 107 -7.60 0.56 4.96
CA GLY A 107 -8.75 -0.33 4.83
C GLY A 107 -10.06 0.40 5.03
N ILE A 108 -11.00 0.17 4.12
CA ILE A 108 -12.36 0.72 4.16
C ILE A 108 -13.33 -0.40 4.54
N TYR A 109 -14.09 -0.18 5.61
CA TYR A 109 -15.12 -1.11 6.06
C TYR A 109 -16.42 -0.87 5.29
N PHE A 110 -17.03 -1.95 4.86
CA PHE A 110 -18.34 -1.94 4.22
C PHE A 110 -19.35 -2.68 5.08
N ALA A 111 -20.37 -1.97 5.54
CA ALA A 111 -21.37 -2.50 6.47
C ALA A 111 -22.18 -3.66 5.87
N ASP A 112 -22.51 -3.59 4.57
CA ASP A 112 -23.21 -4.65 3.83
C ASP A 112 -22.37 -5.93 3.71
N LYS A 113 -21.04 -5.83 3.74
CA LYS A 113 -20.09 -6.95 3.71
C LYS A 113 -19.64 -7.38 5.11
N LYS A 114 -19.90 -6.57 6.13
CA LYS A 114 -19.46 -6.75 7.52
C LYS A 114 -17.95 -6.99 7.65
N ARG A 115 -17.15 -6.36 6.81
CA ARG A 115 -15.68 -6.49 6.78
C ARG A 115 -15.00 -5.33 6.06
N ILE A 116 -13.69 -5.24 6.18
CA ILE A 116 -12.87 -4.43 5.26
C ILE A 116 -13.03 -5.07 3.87
N ALA A 117 -13.58 -4.33 2.91
CA ALA A 117 -13.85 -4.83 1.57
C ALA A 117 -13.16 -4.00 0.47
N HIS A 118 -12.40 -2.97 0.85
CA HIS A 118 -11.57 -2.20 -0.06
C HIS A 118 -10.30 -1.75 0.64
N VAL A 119 -9.20 -1.61 -0.13
CA VAL A 119 -7.87 -1.26 0.37
C VAL A 119 -7.13 -0.40 -0.63
N GLY A 120 -6.16 0.36 -0.13
CA GLY A 120 -5.26 1.17 -0.94
C GLY A 120 -3.92 1.42 -0.25
N ILE A 121 -2.97 1.98 -0.99
CA ILE A 121 -1.64 2.36 -0.49
C ILE A 121 -1.63 3.86 -0.23
N ILE A 122 -1.26 4.27 0.97
CA ILE A 122 -1.19 5.67 1.39
C ILE A 122 0.03 6.34 0.75
N ILE A 123 -0.20 7.49 0.10
CA ILE A 123 0.87 8.38 -0.39
C ILE A 123 1.31 9.32 0.72
N GLU A 124 0.35 10.02 1.32
CA GLU A 124 0.59 11.08 2.29
C GLU A 124 -0.69 11.39 3.09
N GLN A 125 -0.51 12.08 4.20
CA GLN A 125 -1.62 12.67 4.96
C GLN A 125 -1.37 14.16 5.19
N HIS A 126 -2.38 14.98 4.92
CA HIS A 126 -2.43 16.41 5.23
C HIS A 126 -3.67 16.71 6.06
N GLY A 127 -3.46 17.02 7.35
CA GLY A 127 -4.56 17.20 8.30
C GLY A 127 -5.45 15.95 8.37
N GLU A 128 -6.74 16.13 8.12
CA GLU A 128 -7.72 15.03 8.13
C GLU A 128 -7.84 14.30 6.77
N TRP A 129 -7.04 14.66 5.78
CA TRP A 129 -7.12 14.09 4.44
C TRP A 129 -5.93 13.21 4.12
N VAL A 130 -6.21 12.02 3.61
CA VAL A 130 -5.25 11.01 3.19
C VAL A 130 -5.34 10.83 1.69
N THR A 131 -4.22 11.01 1.01
CA THR A 131 -4.08 10.67 -0.41
C THR A 131 -3.59 9.23 -0.54
N SER A 132 -4.24 8.45 -1.41
CA SER A 132 -3.92 7.03 -1.63
C SER A 132 -3.93 6.66 -3.11
N ILE A 133 -3.36 5.49 -3.42
CA ILE A 133 -3.53 4.81 -4.70
C ILE A 133 -4.34 3.55 -4.44
N GLU A 134 -5.42 3.42 -5.18
CA GLU A 134 -6.41 2.37 -5.01
C GLU A 134 -6.73 1.72 -6.36
N ALA A 135 -6.82 0.40 -6.36
CA ALA A 135 -7.16 -0.42 -7.52
C ALA A 135 -8.55 -1.04 -7.38
N ASN A 136 -9.15 -1.49 -8.48
CA ASN A 136 -10.52 -1.99 -8.52
C ASN A 136 -11.52 -0.95 -8.02
N THR A 137 -11.32 0.31 -8.42
CA THR A 137 -12.13 1.47 -8.06
C THR A 137 -12.34 2.36 -9.27
N ASN A 138 -13.08 3.45 -9.11
CA ASN A 138 -13.32 4.44 -10.16
C ASN A 138 -13.20 5.87 -9.61
N VAL A 139 -13.44 6.86 -10.45
CA VAL A 139 -13.40 8.28 -10.05
C VAL A 139 -14.32 8.57 -8.87
N ALA A 140 -15.53 7.99 -8.83
CA ALA A 140 -16.49 8.16 -7.74
C ALA A 140 -16.07 7.45 -6.44
N GLY A 141 -15.06 6.55 -6.48
CA GLY A 141 -14.57 5.82 -5.32
C GLY A 141 -15.36 4.56 -4.98
N SER A 142 -16.03 3.98 -5.96
CA SER A 142 -16.68 2.67 -5.83
C SER A 142 -15.68 1.59 -5.47
N ARG A 143 -16.14 0.59 -4.72
CA ARG A 143 -15.39 -0.64 -4.42
C ARG A 143 -15.22 -1.53 -5.66
N GLU A 144 -16.10 -1.42 -6.60
CA GLU A 144 -16.05 -2.09 -7.90
C GLU A 144 -15.96 -1.01 -8.97
N GLY A 145 -14.79 -0.88 -9.55
CA GLY A 145 -14.48 0.10 -10.56
C GLY A 145 -13.50 -0.46 -11.57
N ASP A 146 -13.13 0.33 -12.52
CA ASP A 146 -12.52 -0.06 -13.78
C ASP A 146 -10.99 0.10 -13.83
N GLY A 147 -10.34 0.44 -12.71
CA GLY A 147 -8.90 0.68 -12.80
C GLY A 147 -8.19 1.07 -11.51
N VAL A 148 -7.01 1.68 -11.69
CA VAL A 148 -6.13 2.20 -10.63
C VAL A 148 -6.19 3.71 -10.64
N TYR A 149 -6.51 4.29 -9.47
CA TYR A 149 -6.74 5.72 -9.31
C TYR A 149 -6.05 6.30 -8.08
N LYS A 150 -5.69 7.58 -8.17
CA LYS A 150 -5.36 8.40 -7.01
C LYS A 150 -6.65 8.86 -6.34
N LYS A 151 -6.76 8.66 -5.03
CA LYS A 151 -7.96 8.98 -4.23
C LYS A 151 -7.61 9.91 -3.10
N LEU A 152 -8.57 10.77 -2.73
CA LEU A 152 -8.52 11.59 -1.52
C LEU A 152 -9.59 11.08 -0.55
N ARG A 153 -9.19 10.69 0.67
CA ARG A 153 -10.03 10.11 1.70
C ARG A 153 -9.96 10.94 2.96
N HIS A 154 -11.11 11.21 3.58
CA HIS A 154 -11.11 11.75 4.94
C HIS A 154 -10.72 10.64 5.92
N ILE A 155 -9.84 10.94 6.90
CA ILE A 155 -9.29 9.94 7.84
C ILE A 155 -10.39 9.14 8.57
N LYS A 156 -11.54 9.77 8.88
CA LYS A 156 -12.69 9.11 9.52
C LYS A 156 -13.35 8.02 8.65
N THR A 157 -13.08 8.00 7.36
CA THR A 157 -13.58 6.94 6.44
C THR A 157 -12.64 5.74 6.38
N ILE A 158 -11.45 5.85 6.94
CA ILE A 158 -10.46 4.78 7.02
C ILE A 158 -10.72 4.01 8.30
N TYR A 159 -11.13 2.76 8.15
CA TYR A 159 -11.47 1.90 9.29
C TYR A 159 -10.22 1.34 9.99
N SER A 160 -9.19 1.01 9.22
CA SER A 160 -7.95 0.44 9.76
C SER A 160 -6.77 0.83 8.88
N ILE A 161 -5.59 0.87 9.49
CA ILE A 161 -4.30 1.09 8.80
C ILE A 161 -3.36 -0.03 9.21
N SER A 162 -2.60 -0.57 8.25
CA SER A 162 -1.54 -1.54 8.53
C SER A 162 -0.19 -1.09 7.96
N ASP A 163 0.89 -1.44 8.66
CA ASP A 163 2.27 -1.17 8.28
C ASP A 163 3.03 -2.47 8.03
N TRP A 164 3.33 -2.74 6.77
CA TRP A 164 4.07 -3.92 6.34
C TRP A 164 5.57 -3.64 6.14
N ILE A 165 5.98 -2.37 6.27
CA ILE A 165 7.36 -1.92 6.03
C ILE A 165 8.17 -1.97 7.33
N LYS A 166 7.56 -1.66 8.48
CA LYS A 166 8.23 -1.79 9.77
C LYS A 166 8.65 -3.24 10.02
N GLU A 167 9.80 -3.43 10.65
CA GLU A 167 10.25 -4.76 11.07
C GLU A 167 9.40 -5.30 12.23
N LYS A 168 9.35 -6.66 12.37
CA LYS A 168 8.64 -7.27 13.51
C LYS A 168 9.32 -6.84 14.82
N GLY A 169 8.52 -6.28 15.74
CA GLY A 169 9.00 -5.87 17.06
C GLY A 169 9.23 -4.35 17.24
N GLU A 170 9.13 -3.56 16.18
CA GLU A 170 9.06 -2.10 16.31
C GLU A 170 7.68 -1.70 16.85
N GLN A 171 7.67 -1.08 18.06
CA GLN A 171 6.46 -0.48 18.62
C GLN A 171 6.01 0.72 17.77
N PRO A 172 4.69 0.99 17.68
CA PRO A 172 4.16 2.14 16.96
C PRO A 172 4.59 3.46 17.55
#